data_9653f7a008328ac87b50bd6b27b47955
#
_entry.id   9653f7a008328ac87b50bd6b27b47955
#
_cell.length_a   1.000
_cell.length_b   1.000
_cell.length_c   1.000
_cell.angle_alpha   90.00
_cell.angle_beta   90.00
_cell.angle_gamma   90.00
#
_symmetry.space_group_name_H-M   'P 1'
#
loop_
_entity.id
_entity.type
_entity.pdbx_description
1 polymer ?
#
loop_
_entity_poly.entity_id
_entity_poly.type
_entity_poly.pdbx_seq_one_letter_code
_entity_poly.pdbx_strand_id
1 'polypeptide(L)'
;MRRMLLSIIFGTMLLPLLAREFYPMLKDGKEWYYYLSSTSREYSLYYRLDGDTIIDGEKGFKMWSKFLNQQTGELNWDYSLVGAMIEKDGRTYFIQHDGRRQLVCDLNMKVGDVTPEGSRRVVGIDEIYVMGRKLRRLEIEVEYMRDWEPGGYWVESVGGASRCPDYNSPTQLVTCYEDGHCIFANVEFTDMPAVKTEPAAIPLLEEGKVWWYYDAVWPNNVFRMFVEGDTIANGRTWKKLYHDNSDEAVPVFAKALREDGGRIYKLADDGSENLVYDFTLGIGDRYTPESNDDRYMEVIAVDTMFTEGIAHRRLILQQYLGGVATDLTSWIEGIGSDYGIDLTAFWSTYDWKVQQKSKGDTYNYLFFDCVTATGQRVYSSKWKSANDIQSVISIPSASAQPRTHQIFDLQGRQLQGKPERGLYIHNGKKIIVR
;
A
#
# COMPACT_ATOMS: atom_id res chain seq x y z
N MET A 1 -41.92 49.67 -45.01
CA MET A 1 -41.59 48.33 -44.62
C MET A 1 -40.06 48.26 -44.30
N ARG A 2 -39.73 48.41 -43.02
CA ARG A 2 -38.35 48.28 -42.54
C ARG A 2 -38.08 46.85 -42.07
N ARG A 3 -37.17 46.13 -42.72
CA ARG A 3 -36.71 44.80 -42.27
C ARG A 3 -35.67 44.99 -41.18
N MET A 4 -35.96 44.56 -39.96
CA MET A 4 -35.01 44.42 -38.86
C MET A 4 -34.23 43.11 -39.09
N LEU A 5 -32.92 43.22 -39.29
CA LEU A 5 -31.98 42.10 -39.21
C LEU A 5 -31.64 41.88 -37.74
N LEU A 6 -32.04 40.73 -37.22
CA LEU A 6 -31.63 40.23 -35.90
C LEU A 6 -30.26 39.52 -36.08
N SER A 7 -29.19 40.14 -35.63
CA SER A 7 -27.85 39.51 -35.54
C SER A 7 -27.82 38.70 -34.25
N ILE A 8 -27.86 37.38 -34.36
CA ILE A 8 -27.60 36.47 -33.26
C ILE A 8 -26.09 36.41 -33.06
N ILE A 9 -25.58 37.05 -32.02
CA ILE A 9 -24.20 36.87 -31.57
C ILE A 9 -24.12 35.55 -30.82
N PHE A 10 -23.60 34.54 -31.47
CA PHE A 10 -23.16 33.31 -30.79
C PHE A 10 -21.89 33.66 -29.97
N GLY A 11 -22.09 34.00 -28.71
CA GLY A 11 -21.01 34.04 -27.74
C GLY A 11 -20.53 32.61 -27.47
N THR A 12 -19.46 32.18 -28.14
CA THR A 12 -18.71 31.02 -27.71
C THR A 12 -18.13 31.32 -26.33
N MET A 13 -18.80 30.85 -25.27
CA MET A 13 -18.15 30.70 -23.97
C MET A 13 -17.01 29.70 -24.17
N LEU A 14 -15.82 30.20 -24.40
CA LEU A 14 -14.59 29.48 -24.13
C LEU A 14 -14.59 29.24 -22.60
N LEU A 15 -15.09 28.06 -22.20
CA LEU A 15 -14.75 27.52 -20.90
C LEU A 15 -13.22 27.50 -20.85
N PRO A 16 -12.58 28.17 -19.89
CA PRO A 16 -11.17 27.97 -19.73
C PRO A 16 -11.00 26.45 -19.52
N LEU A 17 -10.33 25.76 -20.44
CA LEU A 17 -9.71 24.49 -20.10
C LEU A 17 -8.92 24.80 -18.83
N LEU A 18 -9.36 24.28 -17.70
CA LEU A 18 -8.61 24.35 -16.47
C LEU A 18 -7.27 23.70 -16.82
N ALA A 19 -6.27 24.54 -17.08
CA ALA A 19 -4.92 24.10 -17.31
C ALA A 19 -4.58 23.24 -16.08
N ARG A 20 -4.17 22.00 -16.31
CA ARG A 20 -3.77 21.13 -15.24
C ARG A 20 -2.71 21.84 -14.39
N GLU A 21 -2.89 21.88 -13.10
CA GLU A 21 -1.88 22.37 -12.17
C GLU A 21 -0.64 21.49 -12.30
N PHE A 22 0.49 22.11 -12.63
CA PHE A 22 1.77 21.42 -12.69
C PHE A 22 2.50 21.62 -11.36
N TYR A 23 2.90 20.53 -10.74
CA TYR A 23 3.65 20.54 -9.50
C TYR A 23 5.15 20.40 -9.82
N PRO A 24 5.98 21.43 -9.54
CA PRO A 24 7.41 21.35 -9.79
C PRO A 24 8.07 20.27 -8.93
N MET A 25 9.08 19.60 -9.48
CA MET A 25 9.84 18.61 -8.73
C MET A 25 10.77 19.25 -7.71
N LEU A 26 11.38 20.38 -8.05
CA LEU A 26 12.40 21.01 -7.22
C LEU A 26 11.83 22.15 -6.37
N LYS A 27 12.11 22.07 -5.08
CA LYS A 27 11.78 23.08 -4.07
C LYS A 27 12.82 23.03 -2.96
N ASP A 28 13.22 24.18 -2.45
CA ASP A 28 14.11 24.25 -1.28
C ASP A 28 13.48 23.55 -0.07
N GLY A 29 14.28 22.82 0.68
CA GLY A 29 13.81 22.02 1.82
C GLY A 29 13.10 20.72 1.44
N LYS A 30 13.05 20.35 0.15
CA LYS A 30 12.48 19.08 -0.28
C LYS A 30 13.37 17.90 0.11
N GLU A 31 12.75 16.82 0.60
CA GLU A 31 13.46 15.65 1.10
C GLU A 31 12.91 14.36 0.48
N TRP A 32 13.81 13.40 0.21
CA TRP A 32 13.48 12.05 -0.27
C TRP A 32 14.14 11.02 0.62
N TYR A 33 13.40 9.98 0.91
CA TYR A 33 13.90 8.78 1.57
C TYR A 33 13.82 7.60 0.61
N TYR A 34 14.95 6.99 0.31
CA TYR A 34 15.07 5.77 -0.49
C TYR A 34 15.57 4.61 0.35
N TYR A 35 15.08 3.42 0.02
CA TYR A 35 15.55 2.18 0.57
C TYR A 35 16.21 1.34 -0.52
N LEU A 36 17.37 0.75 -0.20
CA LEU A 36 18.08 -0.18 -1.05
C LEU A 36 18.17 -1.50 -0.33
N SER A 37 17.55 -2.54 -0.87
CA SER A 37 17.73 -3.91 -0.44
C SER A 37 18.49 -4.69 -1.50
N SER A 38 19.60 -5.25 -1.12
CA SER A 38 20.34 -6.21 -1.94
C SER A 38 20.60 -7.48 -1.12
N THR A 39 20.96 -8.57 -1.79
CA THR A 39 21.22 -9.86 -1.13
C THR A 39 22.30 -9.82 -0.04
N SER A 40 23.09 -8.74 0.00
CA SER A 40 24.22 -8.59 0.93
C SER A 40 24.22 -7.28 1.71
N ARG A 41 23.36 -6.32 1.40
CA ARG A 41 23.40 -4.98 2.00
C ARG A 41 22.03 -4.31 2.00
N GLU A 42 21.72 -3.66 3.09
CA GLU A 42 20.52 -2.83 3.27
C GLU A 42 20.95 -1.42 3.65
N TYR A 43 20.54 -0.44 2.86
CA TYR A 43 20.85 0.96 3.09
C TYR A 43 19.59 1.82 3.04
N SER A 44 19.52 2.78 3.96
CA SER A 44 18.60 3.91 3.86
C SER A 44 19.36 5.13 3.35
N LEU A 45 18.85 5.73 2.27
CA LEU A 45 19.43 6.89 1.62
C LEU A 45 18.48 8.08 1.77
N TYR A 46 18.99 9.16 2.32
CA TYR A 46 18.25 10.40 2.52
C TYR A 46 18.85 11.47 1.64
N TYR A 47 18.02 12.16 0.89
CA TYR A 47 18.40 13.31 0.07
C TYR A 47 17.62 14.53 0.49
N ARG A 48 18.28 15.70 0.43
CA ARG A 48 17.67 16.98 0.73
C ARG A 48 18.15 18.03 -0.22
N LEU A 49 17.26 18.87 -0.70
CA LEU A 49 17.62 20.14 -1.35
C LEU A 49 17.75 21.21 -0.29
N ASP A 50 18.92 21.85 -0.22
CA ASP A 50 19.18 22.90 0.76
C ASP A 50 20.15 23.92 0.18
N GLY A 51 19.62 25.09 -0.07
CA GLY A 51 20.31 26.25 -0.61
C GLY A 51 20.31 26.34 -2.14
N ASP A 52 20.07 27.53 -2.61
CA ASP A 52 20.09 27.89 -4.04
C ASP A 52 21.49 27.78 -4.63
N THR A 53 21.54 27.51 -5.92
CA THR A 53 22.78 27.59 -6.75
C THR A 53 22.43 28.04 -8.15
N ILE A 54 23.47 28.52 -8.90
CA ILE A 54 23.34 28.85 -10.33
C ILE A 54 24.36 28.02 -11.09
N ILE A 55 23.87 27.26 -12.08
CA ILE A 55 24.69 26.39 -12.92
C ILE A 55 24.41 26.75 -14.37
N ASP A 56 25.45 27.23 -15.11
CA ASP A 56 25.35 27.69 -16.50
C ASP A 56 24.22 28.73 -16.71
N GLY A 57 24.00 29.59 -15.70
CA GLY A 57 22.96 30.63 -15.73
C GLY A 57 21.55 30.12 -15.38
N GLU A 58 21.38 28.84 -15.08
CA GLU A 58 20.10 28.25 -14.64
C GLU A 58 20.03 28.14 -13.09
N LYS A 59 18.88 28.53 -12.52
CA LYS A 59 18.66 28.39 -11.09
C LYS A 59 18.47 26.90 -10.76
N GLY A 60 19.13 26.47 -9.70
CA GLY A 60 18.99 25.11 -9.15
C GLY A 60 19.13 25.11 -7.64
N PHE A 61 19.18 23.92 -7.07
CA PHE A 61 19.34 23.68 -5.64
C PHE A 61 20.50 22.73 -5.39
N LYS A 62 21.26 22.98 -4.33
CA LYS A 62 22.27 22.05 -3.84
C LYS A 62 21.59 20.80 -3.30
N MET A 63 22.13 19.63 -3.65
CA MET A 63 21.65 18.36 -3.20
C MET A 63 22.60 17.73 -2.19
N TRP A 64 22.09 17.42 -1.04
CA TRP A 64 22.80 16.80 0.07
C TRP A 64 22.30 15.40 0.30
N SER A 65 23.17 14.47 0.69
CA SER A 65 22.76 13.12 1.07
C SER A 65 23.38 12.69 2.38
N LYS A 66 22.71 11.78 3.05
CA LYS A 66 23.22 10.93 4.14
C LYS A 66 22.75 9.51 3.95
N PHE A 67 23.46 8.56 4.49
CA PHE A 67 23.08 7.15 4.41
C PHE A 67 23.23 6.46 5.76
N LEU A 68 22.43 5.42 5.94
CA LEU A 68 22.51 4.47 7.03
C LEU A 68 22.72 3.09 6.46
N ASN A 69 23.79 2.40 6.91
CA ASN A 69 23.95 0.98 6.68
C ASN A 69 23.21 0.22 7.80
N GLN A 70 22.08 -0.39 7.47
CA GLN A 70 21.25 -1.07 8.47
C GLN A 70 21.91 -2.32 9.06
N GLN A 71 22.83 -2.95 8.35
CA GLN A 71 23.52 -4.17 8.84
C GLN A 71 24.60 -3.85 9.86
N THR A 72 25.35 -2.77 9.67
CA THR A 72 26.46 -2.39 10.55
C THR A 72 26.05 -1.36 11.60
N GLY A 73 24.88 -0.75 11.46
CA GLY A 73 24.47 0.42 12.25
C GLY A 73 25.35 1.65 11.97
N GLU A 74 26.22 1.57 10.95
CA GLU A 74 27.09 2.68 10.56
C GLU A 74 26.25 3.76 9.90
N LEU A 75 26.07 4.87 10.58
CA LEU A 75 25.34 6.03 10.15
C LEU A 75 26.30 7.16 9.83
N ASN A 76 26.26 7.63 8.59
CA ASN A 76 26.80 8.96 8.30
C ASN A 76 25.75 9.99 8.74
N TRP A 77 25.90 10.52 9.94
CA TRP A 77 24.95 11.46 10.56
C TRP A 77 24.92 12.82 9.87
N ASP A 78 26.00 13.18 9.20
CA ASP A 78 26.11 14.48 8.55
C ASP A 78 25.74 14.38 7.08
N TYR A 79 24.98 15.38 6.61
CA TYR A 79 24.72 15.51 5.20
C TYR A 79 26.00 15.92 4.45
N SER A 80 26.30 15.18 3.39
CA SER A 80 27.40 15.51 2.46
C SER A 80 26.82 16.08 1.18
N LEU A 81 27.41 17.14 0.65
CA LEU A 81 27.05 17.71 -0.65
C LEU A 81 27.39 16.68 -1.73
N VAL A 82 26.39 16.24 -2.51
CA VAL A 82 26.59 15.25 -3.60
C VAL A 82 26.49 15.87 -4.99
N GLY A 83 25.97 17.07 -5.11
CA GLY A 83 25.83 17.77 -6.37
C GLY A 83 24.75 18.85 -6.32
N ALA A 84 24.11 19.07 -7.42
CA ALA A 84 22.99 20.01 -7.51
C ALA A 84 21.91 19.49 -8.46
N MET A 85 20.71 20.02 -8.32
CA MET A 85 19.59 19.71 -9.22
C MET A 85 19.08 20.97 -9.89
N ILE A 86 18.76 20.87 -11.18
CA ILE A 86 18.09 21.91 -11.96
C ILE A 86 16.83 21.35 -12.60
N GLU A 87 15.78 22.16 -12.69
CA GLU A 87 14.55 21.82 -13.38
C GLU A 87 14.24 22.89 -14.43
N LYS A 88 13.97 22.44 -15.64
CA LYS A 88 13.61 23.31 -16.73
C LYS A 88 12.66 22.61 -17.68
N ASP A 89 11.56 23.27 -17.97
CA ASP A 89 10.57 22.81 -18.95
C ASP A 89 10.13 21.35 -18.74
N GLY A 90 9.88 20.96 -17.47
CA GLY A 90 9.43 19.61 -17.09
C GLY A 90 10.53 18.53 -17.15
N ARG A 91 11.77 18.94 -17.32
CA ARG A 91 12.95 18.06 -17.24
C ARG A 91 13.75 18.38 -16.00
N THR A 92 14.15 17.37 -15.28
CA THR A 92 15.00 17.50 -14.10
C THR A 92 16.33 16.80 -14.32
N TYR A 93 17.40 17.49 -13.99
CA TYR A 93 18.76 17.01 -14.13
C TYR A 93 19.48 17.05 -12.78
N PHE A 94 20.26 16.01 -12.51
CA PHE A 94 21.28 15.98 -11.47
C PHE A 94 22.62 16.41 -12.05
N ILE A 95 23.30 17.35 -11.41
CA ILE A 95 24.59 17.88 -11.81
C ILE A 95 25.64 17.38 -10.84
N GLN A 96 26.55 16.56 -11.33
CA GLN A 96 27.65 16.00 -10.56
C GLN A 96 28.73 17.06 -10.28
N HIS A 97 29.63 16.77 -9.33
CA HIS A 97 30.74 17.66 -8.98
C HIS A 97 31.68 18.02 -10.16
N ASP A 98 31.78 17.14 -11.16
CA ASP A 98 32.58 17.35 -12.38
C ASP A 98 31.80 18.10 -13.48
N GLY A 99 30.60 18.56 -13.20
CA GLY A 99 29.73 19.30 -14.12
C GLY A 99 28.91 18.42 -15.07
N ARG A 100 29.03 17.09 -15.03
CA ARG A 100 28.20 16.20 -15.84
C ARG A 100 26.74 16.32 -15.46
N ARG A 101 25.87 16.43 -16.48
CA ARG A 101 24.42 16.45 -16.32
C ARG A 101 23.86 15.05 -16.56
N GLN A 102 23.09 14.57 -15.61
CA GLN A 102 22.35 13.31 -15.69
C GLN A 102 20.85 13.61 -15.67
N LEU A 103 20.10 13.11 -16.66
CA LEU A 103 18.64 13.21 -16.66
C LEU A 103 18.07 12.37 -15.53
N VAL A 104 17.33 13.01 -14.62
CA VAL A 104 16.58 12.34 -13.53
C VAL A 104 15.21 11.93 -14.03
N CYS A 105 14.44 12.87 -14.59
CA CYS A 105 13.17 12.60 -15.23
C CYS A 105 12.83 13.64 -16.32
N ASP A 106 12.04 13.24 -17.31
CA ASP A 106 11.42 14.11 -18.32
C ASP A 106 9.91 13.81 -18.37
N LEU A 107 9.14 14.68 -17.75
CA LEU A 107 7.68 14.51 -17.69
C LEU A 107 6.96 14.88 -18.98
N ASN A 108 7.69 15.38 -20.02
CA ASN A 108 7.11 15.69 -21.34
C ASN A 108 7.07 14.48 -22.27
N MET A 109 7.78 13.41 -21.93
CA MET A 109 7.84 12.20 -22.75
C MET A 109 6.45 11.57 -22.91
N LYS A 110 6.28 10.89 -24.03
CA LYS A 110 5.08 10.14 -24.42
C LYS A 110 5.38 8.65 -24.42
N VAL A 111 4.33 7.82 -24.41
CA VAL A 111 4.49 6.38 -24.57
C VAL A 111 5.23 6.08 -25.87
N GLY A 112 6.29 5.28 -25.77
CA GLY A 112 7.19 4.91 -26.86
C GLY A 112 8.44 5.78 -26.98
N ASP A 113 8.48 6.95 -26.33
CA ASP A 113 9.68 7.79 -26.34
C ASP A 113 10.82 7.13 -25.57
N VAL A 114 12.05 7.34 -26.06
CA VAL A 114 13.29 6.87 -25.45
C VAL A 114 14.12 8.07 -25.05
N THR A 115 14.77 8.03 -23.90
CA THR A 115 15.64 9.12 -23.43
C THR A 115 16.82 9.36 -24.38
N PRO A 116 17.39 10.55 -24.41
CA PRO A 116 18.51 10.88 -25.34
C PRO A 116 19.71 9.94 -25.21
N GLU A 117 19.98 9.44 -24.02
CA GLU A 117 21.03 8.45 -23.73
C GLU A 117 20.66 7.02 -24.15
N GLY A 118 19.41 6.79 -24.60
CA GLY A 118 18.95 5.52 -25.11
C GLY A 118 18.65 4.44 -24.04
N SER A 119 18.77 4.78 -22.77
CA SER A 119 18.76 3.80 -21.69
C SER A 119 17.39 3.62 -20.99
N ARG A 120 16.41 4.47 -21.29
CA ARG A 120 15.08 4.43 -20.67
C ARG A 120 13.99 4.66 -21.70
N ARG A 121 12.88 3.95 -21.57
CA ARG A 121 11.71 4.04 -22.44
C ARG A 121 10.44 4.21 -21.63
N VAL A 122 9.53 5.10 -22.08
CA VAL A 122 8.20 5.23 -21.50
C VAL A 122 7.27 4.19 -22.09
N VAL A 123 6.69 3.34 -21.26
CA VAL A 123 5.77 2.27 -21.71
C VAL A 123 4.33 2.53 -21.28
N GLY A 124 4.10 3.37 -20.29
CA GLY A 124 2.78 3.74 -19.80
C GLY A 124 2.75 5.16 -19.27
N ILE A 125 1.58 5.79 -19.33
CA ILE A 125 1.30 7.09 -18.69
C ILE A 125 -0.08 7.00 -18.08
N ASP A 126 -0.15 7.28 -16.78
CA ASP A 126 -1.40 7.38 -16.06
C ASP A 126 -1.38 8.54 -15.05
N GLU A 127 -2.40 8.60 -14.23
CA GLU A 127 -2.53 9.55 -13.15
C GLU A 127 -2.82 8.78 -11.86
N ILE A 128 -2.07 9.12 -10.82
CA ILE A 128 -2.26 8.55 -9.49
C ILE A 128 -2.84 9.61 -8.56
N TYR A 129 -3.60 9.17 -7.58
CA TYR A 129 -4.09 10.00 -6.50
C TYR A 129 -3.41 9.59 -5.21
N VAL A 130 -2.61 10.48 -4.63
CA VAL A 130 -1.82 10.22 -3.43
C VAL A 130 -1.69 11.51 -2.61
N MET A 131 -1.84 11.42 -1.30
CA MET A 131 -1.77 12.57 -0.37
C MET A 131 -2.64 13.76 -0.81
N GLY A 132 -3.84 13.50 -1.32
CA GLY A 132 -4.76 14.53 -1.79
C GLY A 132 -4.38 15.20 -3.10
N ARG A 133 -3.32 14.75 -3.78
CA ARG A 133 -2.84 15.31 -5.06
C ARG A 133 -3.08 14.32 -6.19
N LYS A 134 -3.45 14.86 -7.35
CA LYS A 134 -3.50 14.14 -8.61
C LYS A 134 -2.20 14.35 -9.35
N LEU A 135 -1.36 13.33 -9.42
CA LEU A 135 -0.03 13.39 -10.00
C LEU A 135 0.05 12.57 -11.28
N ARG A 136 0.71 13.09 -12.30
CA ARG A 136 1.05 12.34 -13.51
C ARG A 136 2.16 11.36 -13.20
N ARG A 137 2.01 10.11 -13.71
CA ARG A 137 3.00 9.06 -13.57
C ARG A 137 3.36 8.49 -14.94
N LEU A 138 4.66 8.33 -15.18
CA LEU A 138 5.20 7.67 -16.36
C LEU A 138 5.80 6.34 -15.90
N GLU A 139 5.36 5.25 -16.51
CA GLU A 139 5.96 3.94 -16.34
C GLU A 139 7.18 3.83 -17.25
N ILE A 140 8.31 3.42 -16.67
CA ILE A 140 9.62 3.41 -17.32
C ILE A 140 10.15 1.99 -17.40
N GLU A 141 10.64 1.60 -18.56
CA GLU A 141 11.56 0.49 -18.73
C GLU A 141 12.99 0.99 -18.88
N VAL A 142 13.94 0.19 -18.46
CA VAL A 142 15.38 0.43 -18.58
C VAL A 142 16.00 -0.63 -19.45
N GLU A 143 16.96 -0.24 -20.30
CA GLU A 143 17.76 -1.18 -21.08
C GLU A 143 18.80 -1.84 -20.18
N TYR A 144 18.73 -3.17 -20.08
CA TYR A 144 19.71 -4.01 -19.40
C TYR A 144 20.13 -5.17 -20.29
N MET A 145 21.42 -5.33 -20.55
CA MET A 145 21.99 -6.39 -21.41
C MET A 145 21.32 -6.54 -22.80
N ARG A 146 20.84 -5.42 -23.39
CA ARG A 146 20.10 -5.32 -24.68
C ARG A 146 18.62 -5.73 -24.60
N ASP A 147 18.09 -6.04 -23.42
CA ASP A 147 16.68 -6.24 -23.19
C ASP A 147 16.09 -5.09 -22.39
N TRP A 148 14.77 -4.91 -22.48
CA TRP A 148 14.05 -3.91 -21.70
C TRP A 148 13.44 -4.54 -20.47
N GLU A 149 13.78 -4.01 -19.31
CA GLU A 149 13.28 -4.48 -18.02
C GLU A 149 12.49 -3.37 -17.31
N PRO A 150 11.54 -3.73 -16.40
CA PRO A 150 10.84 -2.74 -15.62
C PRO A 150 11.80 -1.82 -14.88
N GLY A 151 11.70 -0.52 -15.13
CA GLY A 151 12.57 0.52 -14.56
C GLY A 151 11.90 1.38 -13.50
N GLY A 152 10.64 1.05 -13.15
CA GLY A 152 9.80 1.77 -12.18
C GLY A 152 9.09 2.96 -12.78
N TYR A 153 8.94 4.04 -12.02
CA TYR A 153 8.09 5.17 -12.39
C TYR A 153 8.81 6.50 -12.24
N TRP A 154 8.44 7.46 -13.10
CA TRP A 154 8.65 8.89 -12.87
C TRP A 154 7.31 9.51 -12.46
N VAL A 155 7.32 10.19 -11.32
CA VAL A 155 6.12 10.79 -10.73
C VAL A 155 6.30 12.29 -10.66
N GLU A 156 5.30 13.01 -11.14
CA GLU A 156 5.25 14.49 -11.09
C GLU A 156 5.46 14.99 -9.66
N SER A 157 6.19 16.05 -9.47
CA SER A 157 6.61 16.61 -8.18
C SER A 157 7.55 15.72 -7.35
N VAL A 158 7.71 14.44 -7.68
CA VAL A 158 8.44 13.48 -6.86
C VAL A 158 9.75 13.04 -7.52
N GLY A 159 9.73 12.79 -8.83
CA GLY A 159 10.88 12.31 -9.60
C GLY A 159 10.88 10.80 -9.80
N GLY A 160 12.06 10.20 -9.83
CA GLY A 160 12.23 8.76 -10.05
C GLY A 160 11.90 7.93 -8.80
N ALA A 161 10.89 7.07 -8.89
CA ALA A 161 10.50 6.20 -7.77
C ALA A 161 11.41 4.97 -7.60
N SER A 162 12.21 4.61 -8.60
CA SER A 162 13.01 3.38 -8.58
C SER A 162 14.51 3.61 -8.61
N ARG A 163 14.97 4.85 -8.75
CA ARG A 163 16.40 5.19 -8.73
C ARG A 163 16.59 6.58 -8.14
N CYS A 164 17.44 6.67 -7.13
CA CYS A 164 17.87 7.96 -6.64
C CYS A 164 18.79 8.64 -7.66
N PRO A 165 18.85 9.98 -7.68
CA PRO A 165 19.52 10.75 -8.71
C PRO A 165 21.01 10.47 -8.90
N ASP A 166 21.73 10.12 -7.83
CA ASP A 166 23.20 9.95 -7.83
C ASP A 166 23.66 8.48 -7.76
N TYR A 167 22.72 7.52 -7.71
CA TYR A 167 23.05 6.12 -7.48
C TYR A 167 22.54 5.22 -8.62
N ASN A 168 23.44 4.42 -9.22
CA ASN A 168 23.08 3.54 -10.32
C ASN A 168 22.46 2.20 -9.92
N SER A 169 22.32 1.93 -8.62
CA SER A 169 21.67 0.71 -8.14
C SER A 169 20.16 0.88 -8.03
N PRO A 170 19.38 -0.19 -8.19
CA PRO A 170 17.95 -0.14 -7.99
C PRO A 170 17.67 0.21 -6.52
N THR A 171 17.05 1.36 -6.33
CA THR A 171 16.57 1.87 -5.04
C THR A 171 15.07 2.04 -5.14
N GLN A 172 14.39 1.90 -4.03
CA GLN A 172 12.96 2.18 -3.94
C GLN A 172 12.74 3.46 -3.16
N LEU A 173 12.09 4.44 -3.78
CA LEU A 173 11.62 5.62 -3.07
C LEU A 173 10.56 5.18 -2.06
N VAL A 174 10.75 5.54 -0.80
CA VAL A 174 9.82 5.23 0.29
C VAL A 174 8.89 6.42 0.53
N THR A 175 9.48 7.61 0.74
CA THR A 175 8.71 8.84 1.01
C THR A 175 9.37 10.06 0.37
N CYS A 176 8.54 11.09 0.11
CA CYS A 176 8.99 12.42 -0.28
C CYS A 176 8.25 13.48 0.54
N TYR A 177 9.00 14.49 1.02
CA TYR A 177 8.48 15.56 1.86
C TYR A 177 8.72 16.94 1.23
N GLU A 178 7.78 17.86 1.46
CA GLU A 178 7.92 19.28 1.21
C GLU A 178 7.55 20.05 2.49
N ASP A 179 8.40 20.96 2.93
CA ASP A 179 8.17 21.76 4.15
C ASP A 179 7.80 20.89 5.38
N GLY A 180 8.40 19.71 5.49
CA GLY A 180 8.13 18.75 6.57
C GLY A 180 6.82 17.96 6.41
N HIS A 181 6.05 18.16 5.34
CA HIS A 181 4.82 17.41 5.06
C HIS A 181 5.07 16.30 4.05
N CYS A 182 4.63 15.10 4.33
CA CYS A 182 4.68 13.99 3.38
C CYS A 182 3.77 14.30 2.18
N ILE A 183 4.36 14.35 0.97
CA ILE A 183 3.64 14.60 -0.29
C ILE A 183 3.53 13.33 -1.14
N PHE A 184 4.34 12.33 -0.84
CA PHE A 184 4.33 11.03 -1.49
C PHE A 184 4.82 9.97 -0.51
N ALA A 185 4.09 8.85 -0.44
CA ALA A 185 4.52 7.63 0.19
C ALA A 185 4.30 6.47 -0.79
N ASN A 186 5.22 5.52 -0.82
CA ASN A 186 5.13 4.35 -1.69
C ASN A 186 4.22 3.29 -1.04
N VAL A 187 2.95 3.62 -1.02
CA VAL A 187 1.85 2.77 -0.55
C VAL A 187 0.88 2.54 -1.70
N GLU A 188 -0.11 1.68 -1.51
CA GLU A 188 -1.12 1.46 -2.52
C GLU A 188 -1.83 2.77 -2.91
N PHE A 189 -1.89 3.06 -4.22
CA PHE A 189 -2.52 4.26 -4.73
C PHE A 189 -4.05 4.10 -4.72
N THR A 190 -4.73 5.19 -4.43
CA THR A 190 -6.19 5.20 -4.35
C THR A 190 -6.84 5.50 -5.71
N ASP A 191 -8.12 5.19 -5.84
CA ASP A 191 -8.91 5.68 -6.94
C ASP A 191 -9.08 7.21 -6.88
N MET A 192 -9.28 7.83 -8.03
CA MET A 192 -9.70 9.23 -8.07
C MET A 192 -11.14 9.34 -7.57
N PRO A 193 -11.40 10.16 -6.54
CA PRO A 193 -12.78 10.41 -6.14
C PRO A 193 -13.51 11.15 -7.26
N ALA A 194 -14.69 10.68 -7.62
CA ALA A 194 -15.57 11.38 -8.56
C ALA A 194 -16.05 12.72 -7.99
N VAL A 195 -16.21 12.79 -6.68
CA VAL A 195 -16.61 13.97 -5.88
C VAL A 195 -15.88 13.87 -4.54
N LYS A 196 -15.59 15.02 -3.91
CA LYS A 196 -15.07 15.01 -2.54
C LYS A 196 -16.02 14.24 -1.64
N THR A 197 -15.59 13.10 -1.14
CA THR A 197 -16.39 12.21 -0.30
C THR A 197 -15.72 12.11 1.06
N GLU A 198 -16.48 12.34 2.12
CA GLU A 198 -15.98 12.11 3.48
C GLU A 198 -15.85 10.60 3.73
N PRO A 199 -14.84 10.15 4.50
CA PRO A 199 -14.68 8.75 4.85
C PRO A 199 -15.93 8.18 5.51
N ALA A 200 -16.33 6.98 5.09
CA ALA A 200 -17.44 6.27 5.70
C ALA A 200 -16.98 5.64 7.02
N ALA A 201 -17.79 5.75 8.06
CA ALA A 201 -17.56 5.01 9.31
C ALA A 201 -17.96 3.53 9.10
N ILE A 202 -17.00 2.72 8.67
CA ILE A 202 -17.19 1.29 8.40
C ILE A 202 -16.57 0.52 9.55
N PRO A 203 -17.36 -0.31 10.28
CA PRO A 203 -16.81 -1.15 11.35
C PRO A 203 -15.76 -2.13 10.78
N LEU A 204 -14.64 -2.28 11.48
CA LEU A 204 -13.69 -3.32 11.14
C LEU A 204 -14.28 -4.70 11.44
N LEU A 205 -14.90 -4.87 12.61
CA LEU A 205 -15.36 -6.16 13.12
C LEU A 205 -16.86 -6.39 12.87
N GLU A 206 -17.29 -6.24 11.62
CA GLU A 206 -18.66 -6.56 11.21
C GLU A 206 -18.84 -8.09 11.12
N GLU A 207 -19.97 -8.61 11.68
CA GLU A 207 -20.32 -10.03 11.57
C GLU A 207 -20.40 -10.50 10.13
N GLY A 208 -19.74 -11.60 9.81
CA GLY A 208 -19.69 -12.15 8.45
C GLY A 208 -18.75 -11.43 7.47
N LYS A 209 -17.98 -10.45 7.91
CA LYS A 209 -16.96 -9.79 7.10
C LYS A 209 -15.82 -10.75 6.83
N VAL A 210 -15.27 -10.71 5.59
CA VAL A 210 -14.26 -11.66 5.09
C VAL A 210 -13.10 -10.92 4.46
N TRP A 211 -11.88 -11.32 4.80
CA TRP A 211 -10.62 -10.91 4.17
C TRP A 211 -10.04 -12.10 3.42
N TRP A 212 -9.68 -11.88 2.15
CA TRP A 212 -9.15 -12.90 1.27
C TRP A 212 -7.66 -12.69 1.04
N TYR A 213 -6.91 -13.79 1.05
CA TYR A 213 -5.48 -13.83 0.87
C TYR A 213 -5.12 -14.93 -0.14
N TYR A 214 -4.03 -14.74 -0.87
CA TYR A 214 -3.44 -15.79 -1.70
C TYR A 214 -1.95 -15.95 -1.38
N ASP A 215 -1.42 -17.14 -1.61
CA ASP A 215 0.00 -17.43 -1.49
C ASP A 215 0.75 -16.90 -2.72
N ALA A 216 1.73 -16.02 -2.54
CA ALA A 216 2.49 -15.43 -3.64
C ALA A 216 3.36 -16.46 -4.38
N VAL A 217 3.72 -17.57 -3.73
CA VAL A 217 4.49 -18.67 -4.34
C VAL A 217 3.58 -19.66 -5.03
N TRP A 218 2.40 -19.92 -4.43
CA TRP A 218 1.39 -20.87 -4.91
C TRP A 218 0.05 -20.16 -5.06
N PRO A 219 -0.17 -19.38 -6.16
CA PRO A 219 -1.35 -18.51 -6.29
C PRO A 219 -2.71 -19.23 -6.24
N ASN A 220 -2.74 -20.54 -6.44
CA ASN A 220 -3.94 -21.37 -6.29
C ASN A 220 -4.31 -21.67 -4.83
N ASN A 221 -3.39 -21.40 -3.90
CA ASN A 221 -3.63 -21.57 -2.48
C ASN A 221 -4.20 -20.27 -1.90
N VAL A 222 -5.51 -20.25 -1.73
CA VAL A 222 -6.26 -19.10 -1.21
C VAL A 222 -6.75 -19.46 0.19
N PHE A 223 -6.57 -18.52 1.13
CA PHE A 223 -7.18 -18.62 2.44
C PHE A 223 -7.99 -17.35 2.75
N ARG A 224 -8.85 -17.45 3.72
CA ARG A 224 -9.62 -16.31 4.21
C ARG A 224 -9.58 -16.21 5.72
N MET A 225 -9.72 -14.99 6.20
CA MET A 225 -10.05 -14.70 7.58
C MET A 225 -11.46 -14.11 7.63
N PHE A 226 -12.25 -14.42 8.65
CA PHE A 226 -13.60 -13.92 8.74
C PHE A 226 -14.09 -13.84 10.18
N VAL A 227 -15.04 -12.93 10.41
CA VAL A 227 -15.69 -12.72 11.70
C VAL A 227 -16.92 -13.60 11.80
N GLU A 228 -17.02 -14.44 12.81
CA GLU A 228 -18.20 -15.28 13.06
C GLU A 228 -18.46 -15.50 14.56
N GLY A 229 -19.55 -14.92 15.02
CA GLY A 229 -20.06 -15.06 16.39
C GLY A 229 -19.25 -14.33 17.45
N ASP A 230 -19.79 -14.31 18.64
CA ASP A 230 -19.29 -13.56 19.77
C ASP A 230 -18.77 -14.48 20.88
N THR A 231 -17.92 -13.93 21.74
CA THR A 231 -17.56 -14.50 23.03
C THR A 231 -17.55 -13.41 24.10
N ILE A 232 -17.65 -13.80 25.36
CA ILE A 232 -17.60 -12.89 26.50
C ILE A 232 -16.34 -13.17 27.30
N ALA A 233 -15.52 -12.14 27.47
CA ALA A 233 -14.35 -12.16 28.34
C ALA A 233 -14.23 -10.82 29.09
N ASN A 234 -13.88 -10.87 30.37
CA ASN A 234 -13.74 -9.69 31.23
C ASN A 234 -15.02 -8.80 31.27
N GLY A 235 -16.21 -9.43 31.15
CA GLY A 235 -17.48 -8.70 31.11
C GLY A 235 -17.73 -7.90 29.82
N ARG A 236 -16.94 -8.10 28.77
CA ARG A 236 -17.05 -7.43 27.47
C ARG A 236 -17.32 -8.44 26.36
N THR A 237 -18.02 -7.99 25.32
CA THR A 237 -18.26 -8.78 24.12
C THR A 237 -17.10 -8.65 23.15
N TRP A 238 -16.64 -9.79 22.63
CA TRP A 238 -15.57 -9.92 21.66
C TRP A 238 -16.06 -10.66 20.44
N LYS A 239 -15.72 -10.19 19.26
CA LYS A 239 -15.90 -10.88 17.98
C LYS A 239 -14.86 -11.97 17.83
N LYS A 240 -15.28 -13.14 17.35
CA LYS A 240 -14.36 -14.24 17.05
C LYS A 240 -13.91 -14.15 15.60
N LEU A 241 -12.60 -14.16 15.41
CA LEU A 241 -11.95 -14.23 14.10
C LEU A 241 -11.54 -15.67 13.84
N TYR A 242 -11.90 -16.19 12.69
CA TYR A 242 -11.52 -17.51 12.21
C TYR A 242 -10.70 -17.39 10.92
N HIS A 243 -9.93 -18.42 10.62
CA HIS A 243 -9.34 -18.62 9.30
C HIS A 243 -9.67 -20.00 8.76
N ASP A 244 -9.71 -20.15 7.45
CA ASP A 244 -9.72 -21.42 6.75
C ASP A 244 -8.87 -21.31 5.49
N ASN A 245 -8.34 -22.44 5.05
CA ASN A 245 -7.68 -22.58 3.77
C ASN A 245 -8.37 -23.68 2.96
N SER A 246 -7.96 -23.84 1.69
CA SER A 246 -8.54 -24.84 0.79
C SER A 246 -8.42 -26.30 1.32
N ASP A 247 -7.48 -26.54 2.22
CA ASP A 247 -7.15 -27.89 2.70
C ASP A 247 -7.75 -28.21 4.08
N GLU A 248 -8.26 -27.18 4.79
CA GLU A 248 -8.88 -27.34 6.09
C GLU A 248 -10.37 -27.67 5.95
N ALA A 249 -10.79 -28.79 6.57
CA ALA A 249 -12.18 -29.21 6.54
C ALA A 249 -13.10 -28.35 7.43
N VAL A 250 -12.52 -27.66 8.42
CA VAL A 250 -13.24 -26.85 9.41
C VAL A 250 -12.45 -25.59 9.70
N PRO A 251 -13.10 -24.42 9.77
CA PRO A 251 -12.44 -23.17 10.16
C PRO A 251 -11.76 -23.28 11.53
N VAL A 252 -10.59 -22.68 11.64
CA VAL A 252 -9.80 -22.65 12.87
C VAL A 252 -9.98 -21.29 13.54
N PHE A 253 -10.27 -21.30 14.84
CA PHE A 253 -10.32 -20.09 15.64
C PHE A 253 -8.93 -19.43 15.66
N ALA A 254 -8.86 -18.19 15.25
CA ALA A 254 -7.63 -17.42 15.24
C ALA A 254 -7.48 -16.55 16.50
N LYS A 255 -8.43 -15.67 16.74
CA LYS A 255 -8.35 -14.66 17.81
C LYS A 255 -9.72 -14.13 18.19
N ALA A 256 -9.83 -13.54 19.39
CA ALA A 256 -10.95 -12.72 19.79
C ALA A 256 -10.57 -11.25 19.73
N LEU A 257 -11.39 -10.43 19.05
CA LEU A 257 -11.15 -9.01 18.82
C LEU A 257 -12.33 -8.19 19.31
N ARG A 258 -12.05 -6.95 19.73
CA ARG A 258 -13.06 -5.98 20.15
C ARG A 258 -12.77 -4.62 19.52
N GLU A 259 -13.79 -4.00 18.98
CA GLU A 259 -13.75 -2.64 18.44
C GLU A 259 -14.42 -1.67 19.41
N ASP A 260 -13.75 -0.53 19.69
CA ASP A 260 -14.24 0.48 20.62
C ASP A 260 -13.70 1.85 20.25
N GLY A 261 -14.55 2.74 19.76
CA GLY A 261 -14.20 4.13 19.44
C GLY A 261 -13.04 4.29 18.45
N GLY A 262 -12.98 3.44 17.42
CA GLY A 262 -11.91 3.46 16.40
C GLY A 262 -10.64 2.74 16.85
N ARG A 263 -10.66 2.06 17.99
CA ARG A 263 -9.57 1.23 18.50
C ARG A 263 -9.94 -0.24 18.44
N ILE A 264 -8.99 -1.06 18.03
CA ILE A 264 -9.16 -2.52 17.96
C ILE A 264 -8.24 -3.17 18.98
N TYR A 265 -8.83 -4.00 19.81
CA TYR A 265 -8.13 -4.75 20.86
C TYR A 265 -8.17 -6.25 20.55
N LYS A 266 -7.09 -6.93 20.86
CA LYS A 266 -6.95 -8.38 20.83
C LYS A 266 -6.97 -8.91 22.26
N LEU A 267 -7.75 -9.96 22.51
CA LEU A 267 -7.71 -10.70 23.75
C LEU A 267 -6.50 -11.65 23.74
N ALA A 268 -5.61 -11.50 24.70
CA ALA A 268 -4.47 -12.40 24.90
C ALA A 268 -4.89 -13.63 25.72
N ASP A 269 -4.05 -14.68 25.69
CA ASP A 269 -4.33 -15.96 26.37
C ASP A 269 -4.38 -15.82 27.90
N ASP A 270 -3.69 -14.82 28.44
CA ASP A 270 -3.71 -14.47 29.86
C ASP A 270 -4.93 -13.61 30.27
N GLY A 271 -5.78 -13.27 29.31
CA GLY A 271 -6.96 -12.43 29.48
C GLY A 271 -6.66 -10.93 29.42
N SER A 272 -5.42 -10.49 29.18
CA SER A 272 -5.13 -9.06 28.92
C SER A 272 -5.68 -8.59 27.57
N GLU A 273 -5.87 -7.28 27.43
CA GLU A 273 -6.37 -6.64 26.22
C GLU A 273 -5.23 -5.85 25.57
N ASN A 274 -4.82 -6.27 24.39
CA ASN A 274 -3.73 -5.64 23.65
C ASN A 274 -4.30 -4.78 22.53
N LEU A 275 -3.95 -3.48 22.51
CA LEU A 275 -4.31 -2.59 21.41
C LEU A 275 -3.54 -3.02 20.16
N VAL A 276 -4.27 -3.22 19.03
CA VAL A 276 -3.67 -3.66 17.76
C VAL A 276 -3.82 -2.66 16.63
N TYR A 277 -4.90 -1.87 16.62
CA TYR A 277 -5.07 -0.71 15.75
C TYR A 277 -5.64 0.46 16.56
N ASP A 278 -5.17 1.66 16.26
CA ASP A 278 -5.78 2.91 16.73
C ASP A 278 -6.00 3.85 15.56
N PHE A 279 -7.19 3.83 14.99
CA PHE A 279 -7.56 4.70 13.88
C PHE A 279 -7.83 6.15 14.32
N THR A 280 -7.74 6.47 15.62
CA THR A 280 -7.90 7.83 16.13
C THR A 280 -6.63 8.67 16.06
N LEU A 281 -5.49 8.04 15.79
CA LEU A 281 -4.19 8.70 15.71
C LEU A 281 -4.16 9.78 14.60
N GLY A 282 -3.42 10.84 14.85
CA GLY A 282 -3.12 11.93 13.92
C GLY A 282 -1.65 11.96 13.51
N ILE A 283 -1.30 12.85 12.58
CA ILE A 283 0.09 13.02 12.10
C ILE A 283 1.01 13.38 13.27
N GLY A 284 2.12 12.65 13.40
CA GLY A 284 3.11 12.77 14.47
C GLY A 284 2.82 11.90 15.70
N ASP A 285 1.62 11.32 15.80
CA ASP A 285 1.33 10.39 16.89
C ASP A 285 2.07 9.07 16.67
N ARG A 286 2.39 8.42 17.81
CA ARG A 286 3.14 7.17 17.83
C ARG A 286 2.31 6.03 18.38
N TYR A 287 2.49 4.89 17.78
CA TYR A 287 2.00 3.62 18.28
C TYR A 287 3.19 2.72 18.62
N THR A 288 3.22 2.21 19.84
CA THR A 288 4.24 1.29 20.34
C THR A 288 3.56 -0.02 20.72
N PRO A 289 3.92 -1.14 20.09
CA PRO A 289 3.44 -2.46 20.51
C PRO A 289 3.96 -2.83 21.88
N GLU A 290 3.19 -3.60 22.63
CA GLU A 290 3.46 -3.91 24.04
C GLU A 290 4.80 -4.60 24.34
N SER A 291 5.47 -5.16 23.33
CA SER A 291 6.58 -6.09 23.59
C SER A 291 7.98 -5.53 23.35
N ASN A 292 8.15 -4.28 22.88
CA ASN A 292 9.51 -3.85 22.53
C ASN A 292 9.66 -2.32 22.47
N ASP A 293 10.35 -1.74 23.44
CA ASP A 293 10.60 -0.30 23.57
C ASP A 293 11.43 0.31 22.41
N ASP A 294 12.20 -0.51 21.67
CA ASP A 294 13.05 -0.03 20.58
C ASP A 294 12.29 0.07 19.23
N ARG A 295 11.02 -0.34 19.23
CA ARG A 295 10.20 -0.35 18.03
C ARG A 295 8.93 0.48 18.21
N TYR A 296 8.65 1.32 17.24
CA TYR A 296 7.41 2.09 17.19
C TYR A 296 7.02 2.39 15.75
N MET A 297 5.80 2.80 15.55
CA MET A 297 5.33 3.40 14.32
C MET A 297 4.89 4.83 14.56
N GLU A 298 5.17 5.70 13.60
CA GLU A 298 4.75 7.10 13.64
C GLU A 298 3.86 7.39 12.44
N VAL A 299 2.73 8.04 12.67
CA VAL A 299 1.83 8.48 11.61
C VAL A 299 2.47 9.63 10.86
N ILE A 300 2.92 9.40 9.65
CA ILE A 300 3.57 10.41 8.79
C ILE A 300 2.58 11.14 7.88
N ALA A 301 1.43 10.52 7.62
CA ALA A 301 0.36 11.13 6.84
C ALA A 301 -1.00 10.52 7.18
N VAL A 302 -2.04 11.31 6.95
CA VAL A 302 -3.44 10.87 7.01
C VAL A 302 -4.10 11.31 5.71
N ASP A 303 -4.65 10.38 4.96
CA ASP A 303 -5.38 10.69 3.74
C ASP A 303 -6.70 9.90 3.65
N THR A 304 -7.36 10.01 2.52
CA THR A 304 -8.56 9.25 2.20
C THR A 304 -8.25 8.30 1.06
N MET A 305 -8.33 7.01 1.32
CA MET A 305 -8.23 5.97 0.30
C MET A 305 -9.61 5.73 -0.33
N PHE A 306 -9.67 5.80 -1.66
CA PHE A 306 -10.87 5.46 -2.42
C PHE A 306 -10.68 4.08 -3.06
N THR A 307 -11.53 3.15 -2.70
CA THR A 307 -11.54 1.81 -3.28
C THR A 307 -12.97 1.29 -3.34
N GLU A 308 -13.35 0.60 -4.43
CA GLU A 308 -14.70 0.07 -4.66
C GLU A 308 -15.83 1.12 -4.50
N GLY A 309 -15.53 2.39 -4.80
CA GLY A 309 -16.46 3.52 -4.66
C GLY A 309 -16.66 4.01 -3.22
N ILE A 310 -15.90 3.51 -2.26
CA ILE A 310 -15.99 3.87 -0.84
C ILE A 310 -14.76 4.68 -0.44
N ALA A 311 -14.98 5.70 0.38
CA ALA A 311 -13.92 6.50 0.98
C ALA A 311 -13.58 5.95 2.36
N HIS A 312 -12.32 5.59 2.59
CA HIS A 312 -11.79 5.12 3.87
C HIS A 312 -10.76 6.10 4.40
N ARG A 313 -10.81 6.41 5.68
CA ARG A 313 -9.69 7.10 6.33
C ARG A 313 -8.48 6.18 6.37
N ARG A 314 -7.32 6.67 5.89
CA ARG A 314 -6.08 5.92 5.90
C ARG A 314 -4.99 6.66 6.68
N LEU A 315 -4.36 5.94 7.60
CA LEU A 315 -3.15 6.35 8.29
C LEU A 315 -1.96 5.72 7.57
N ILE A 316 -0.95 6.50 7.24
CA ILE A 316 0.31 6.01 6.69
C ILE A 316 1.34 6.12 7.80
N LEU A 317 1.93 4.98 8.15
CA LEU A 317 2.81 4.85 9.29
C LEU A 317 4.20 4.45 8.83
N GLN A 318 5.20 5.19 9.30
CA GLN A 318 6.61 4.83 9.19
C GLN A 318 6.99 3.98 10.38
N GLN A 319 7.53 2.80 10.12
CA GLN A 319 8.08 1.93 11.17
C GLN A 319 9.49 2.38 11.54
N TYR A 320 9.84 2.24 12.82
CA TYR A 320 11.16 2.54 13.35
C TYR A 320 11.66 1.37 14.19
N LEU A 321 12.95 1.07 14.05
CA LEU A 321 13.70 0.10 14.84
C LEU A 321 14.97 0.77 15.35
N GLY A 322 15.14 0.86 16.66
CA GLY A 322 16.29 1.58 17.25
C GLY A 322 16.39 3.04 16.81
N GLY A 323 15.25 3.70 16.53
CA GLY A 323 15.19 5.07 16.03
C GLY A 323 15.46 5.25 14.53
N VAL A 324 15.67 4.15 13.81
CA VAL A 324 15.91 4.14 12.37
C VAL A 324 14.61 3.81 11.62
N ALA A 325 14.27 4.62 10.63
CA ALA A 325 13.14 4.34 9.75
C ALA A 325 13.39 3.07 8.92
N THR A 326 12.41 2.17 8.87
CA THR A 326 12.45 0.92 8.11
C THR A 326 11.37 0.90 7.04
N ASP A 327 10.25 0.25 7.29
CA ASP A 327 9.20 0.04 6.33
C ASP A 327 8.01 1.00 6.52
N LEU A 328 7.19 1.12 5.48
CA LEU A 328 5.88 1.76 5.55
C LEU A 328 4.80 0.71 5.75
N THR A 329 3.75 1.09 6.44
CA THR A 329 2.47 0.37 6.44
C THR A 329 1.31 1.36 6.41
N SER A 330 0.17 0.91 5.92
CA SER A 330 -1.07 1.70 5.95
C SER A 330 -2.08 1.03 6.86
N TRP A 331 -2.71 1.81 7.74
CA TRP A 331 -3.92 1.39 8.44
C TRP A 331 -5.14 2.04 7.79
N ILE A 332 -6.09 1.21 7.39
CA ILE A 332 -7.26 1.63 6.61
C ILE A 332 -8.51 1.32 7.43
N GLU A 333 -9.22 2.37 7.82
CA GLU A 333 -10.43 2.24 8.65
C GLU A 333 -11.47 1.36 7.96
N GLY A 334 -11.99 0.38 8.71
CA GLY A 334 -12.91 -0.62 8.20
C GLY A 334 -12.27 -1.78 7.44
N ILE A 335 -10.96 -1.78 7.21
CA ILE A 335 -10.26 -2.86 6.47
C ILE A 335 -9.19 -3.52 7.34
N GLY A 336 -8.43 -2.73 8.12
CA GLY A 336 -7.29 -3.16 8.93
C GLY A 336 -6.02 -2.49 8.45
N SER A 337 -5.12 -3.24 7.80
CA SER A 337 -3.91 -2.69 7.19
C SER A 337 -3.85 -3.05 5.70
N ASP A 338 -2.80 -2.59 5.02
CA ASP A 338 -2.41 -3.05 3.68
C ASP A 338 -2.11 -4.56 3.63
N TYR A 339 -2.00 -5.21 4.79
CA TYR A 339 -1.94 -6.66 4.96
C TYR A 339 -3.30 -7.25 5.44
N GLY A 340 -4.39 -6.50 5.33
CA GLY A 340 -5.72 -6.90 5.80
C GLY A 340 -5.87 -6.87 7.32
N ILE A 341 -6.60 -7.84 7.88
CA ILE A 341 -6.80 -7.95 9.33
C ILE A 341 -5.67 -8.73 10.03
N ASP A 342 -4.60 -9.04 9.32
CA ASP A 342 -3.48 -9.75 9.92
C ASP A 342 -2.79 -8.91 10.98
N LEU A 343 -2.99 -9.31 12.23
CA LEU A 343 -2.46 -8.65 13.42
C LEU A 343 -0.99 -9.01 13.69
N THR A 344 -0.41 -9.89 12.89
CA THR A 344 1.01 -10.28 12.98
C THR A 344 1.88 -9.46 12.03
N ALA A 345 1.29 -8.79 11.05
CA ALA A 345 1.98 -7.97 10.03
C ALA A 345 2.81 -6.83 10.64
N PHE A 346 2.60 -6.52 11.89
CA PHE A 346 3.38 -5.58 12.69
C PHE A 346 4.90 -5.83 12.70
N TRP A 347 5.28 -7.11 12.44
CA TRP A 347 6.68 -7.56 12.56
C TRP A 347 7.08 -8.50 11.44
N SER A 348 6.21 -8.73 10.47
CA SER A 348 6.11 -10.03 9.89
C SER A 348 6.71 -10.24 8.54
N THR A 349 7.50 -9.40 8.00
CA THR A 349 8.40 -9.96 6.99
C THR A 349 9.39 -10.94 7.63
N TYR A 350 9.65 -10.83 8.93
CA TYR A 350 10.60 -11.71 9.63
C TYR A 350 9.93 -12.73 10.55
N ASP A 351 8.98 -12.34 11.42
CA ASP A 351 8.43 -13.24 12.44
C ASP A 351 7.37 -14.21 11.90
N TRP A 352 6.59 -13.77 10.92
CA TRP A 352 5.65 -14.67 10.26
C TRP A 352 6.39 -15.76 9.46
N LYS A 353 7.47 -15.40 8.76
CA LYS A 353 8.41 -16.34 8.15
C LYS A 353 9.08 -17.25 9.17
N VAL A 354 9.30 -16.81 10.40
CA VAL A 354 9.94 -17.59 11.47
C VAL A 354 8.97 -18.58 12.12
N GLN A 355 7.71 -18.21 12.36
CA GLN A 355 6.73 -19.16 12.93
C GLN A 355 6.36 -20.28 11.95
N GLN A 356 6.42 -20.04 10.65
CA GLN A 356 6.20 -21.08 9.63
C GLN A 356 7.47 -21.86 9.29
N LYS A 357 8.68 -21.32 9.52
CA LYS A 357 9.94 -22.06 9.36
C LYS A 357 10.00 -23.35 10.18
N SER A 358 9.24 -23.46 11.24
CA SER A 358 9.15 -24.71 12.04
C SER A 358 8.48 -25.87 11.31
N LYS A 359 7.83 -25.62 10.14
CA LYS A 359 7.20 -26.66 9.30
C LYS A 359 7.81 -26.77 7.88
N GLY A 360 8.88 -26.04 7.57
CA GLY A 360 9.62 -26.17 6.30
C GLY A 360 9.05 -25.41 5.11
N ASP A 361 7.87 -24.80 5.19
CA ASP A 361 7.26 -24.06 4.09
C ASP A 361 7.17 -22.56 4.42
N THR A 362 7.69 -21.72 3.52
CA THR A 362 7.60 -20.25 3.63
C THR A 362 6.40 -19.81 2.82
N TYR A 363 5.24 -19.60 3.45
CA TYR A 363 4.07 -19.04 2.78
C TYR A 363 4.14 -17.52 2.81
N ASN A 364 4.09 -16.87 1.65
CA ASN A 364 3.98 -15.42 1.49
C ASN A 364 2.54 -15.09 1.11
N TYR A 365 1.66 -14.96 2.09
CA TYR A 365 0.28 -14.59 1.80
C TYR A 365 0.15 -13.10 1.53
N LEU A 366 -0.51 -12.76 0.45
CA LEU A 366 -0.82 -11.39 0.08
C LEU A 366 -2.32 -11.14 0.22
N PHE A 367 -2.68 -10.12 0.96
CA PHE A 367 -4.05 -9.65 1.09
C PHE A 367 -4.53 -9.04 -0.22
N PHE A 368 -5.75 -9.37 -0.66
CA PHE A 368 -6.22 -8.87 -1.93
C PHE A 368 -7.67 -8.41 -1.99
N ASP A 369 -8.52 -8.82 -1.04
CA ASP A 369 -9.95 -8.51 -1.11
C ASP A 369 -10.58 -8.50 0.29
N CYS A 370 -11.52 -7.56 0.52
CA CYS A 370 -12.34 -7.50 1.71
C CYS A 370 -13.80 -7.30 1.34
N VAL A 371 -14.66 -8.15 1.89
CA VAL A 371 -16.08 -8.20 1.56
C VAL A 371 -16.92 -8.22 2.85
N THR A 372 -17.99 -7.40 2.91
CA THR A 372 -18.97 -7.42 4.01
C THR A 372 -19.83 -8.68 3.98
N ALA A 373 -20.60 -8.93 5.05
CA ALA A 373 -21.55 -10.03 5.11
C ALA A 373 -22.61 -9.99 4.00
N THR A 374 -22.95 -8.80 3.50
CA THR A 374 -23.92 -8.63 2.41
C THR A 374 -23.30 -8.87 1.04
N GLY A 375 -22.00 -9.17 0.98
CA GLY A 375 -21.28 -9.38 -0.28
C GLY A 375 -20.80 -8.08 -0.95
N GLN A 376 -20.93 -6.94 -0.27
CA GLN A 376 -20.36 -5.69 -0.77
C GLN A 376 -18.84 -5.75 -0.62
N ARG A 377 -18.13 -5.58 -1.73
CA ARG A 377 -16.69 -5.41 -1.72
C ARG A 377 -16.35 -4.03 -1.16
N VAL A 378 -15.47 -3.97 -0.17
CA VAL A 378 -15.02 -2.73 0.47
C VAL A 378 -13.56 -2.42 0.17
N TYR A 379 -12.84 -3.42 -0.33
CA TYR A 379 -11.45 -3.28 -0.75
C TYR A 379 -11.09 -4.32 -1.81
N SER A 380 -10.30 -3.90 -2.79
CA SER A 380 -9.64 -4.79 -3.74
C SER A 380 -8.27 -4.21 -4.07
N SER A 381 -7.20 -4.97 -3.83
CA SER A 381 -5.84 -4.52 -4.12
C SER A 381 -5.62 -4.31 -5.61
N LYS A 382 -4.93 -3.22 -5.98
CA LYS A 382 -4.51 -2.90 -7.34
C LYS A 382 -3.15 -3.49 -7.72
N TRP A 383 -2.40 -4.00 -6.74
CA TRP A 383 -1.08 -4.62 -6.95
C TRP A 383 -1.13 -5.97 -7.65
N LYS A 384 -2.30 -6.40 -8.05
CA LYS A 384 -2.50 -7.64 -8.80
C LYS A 384 -2.02 -7.47 -10.22
N SER A 385 -1.04 -8.25 -10.66
CA SER A 385 -0.86 -8.39 -12.10
C SER A 385 -2.11 -9.04 -12.70
N ALA A 386 -2.58 -8.51 -13.83
CA ALA A 386 -3.76 -9.06 -14.52
C ALA A 386 -3.59 -10.56 -14.87
N ASN A 387 -2.35 -11.06 -14.89
CA ASN A 387 -2.02 -12.46 -15.12
C ASN A 387 -2.22 -13.36 -13.89
N ASP A 388 -2.11 -12.81 -12.67
CA ASP A 388 -2.16 -13.60 -11.43
C ASP A 388 -3.57 -14.00 -11.04
N ILE A 389 -4.60 -13.31 -11.56
CA ILE A 389 -5.98 -13.44 -11.07
C ILE A 389 -6.88 -14.16 -12.05
N GLN A 390 -6.66 -14.05 -13.36
CA GLN A 390 -7.53 -14.70 -14.35
C GLN A 390 -7.50 -16.23 -14.29
N SER A 391 -6.45 -16.82 -13.68
CA SER A 391 -6.35 -18.28 -13.54
C SER A 391 -6.90 -18.82 -12.21
N VAL A 392 -7.08 -17.99 -11.18
CA VAL A 392 -7.25 -18.47 -9.80
C VAL A 392 -8.69 -18.39 -9.30
N ILE A 393 -9.47 -17.41 -9.71
CA ILE A 393 -10.76 -17.19 -9.05
C ILE A 393 -11.86 -16.88 -10.04
N SER A 394 -12.67 -17.90 -10.35
CA SER A 394 -14.09 -17.67 -10.23
C SER A 394 -14.37 -17.44 -8.75
N ILE A 395 -14.16 -16.20 -8.25
CA ILE A 395 -14.78 -15.78 -6.99
C ILE A 395 -16.25 -16.07 -7.22
N PRO A 396 -16.87 -16.96 -6.44
CA PRO A 396 -18.31 -17.11 -6.53
C PRO A 396 -18.84 -15.68 -6.36
N SER A 397 -19.52 -15.15 -7.38
CA SER A 397 -20.19 -13.85 -7.24
C SER A 397 -20.88 -13.89 -5.89
N ALA A 398 -20.95 -12.75 -5.20
CA ALA A 398 -21.40 -12.58 -3.80
C ALA A 398 -22.71 -13.28 -3.37
N SER A 399 -23.25 -14.14 -4.20
CA SER A 399 -24.31 -15.11 -3.90
C SER A 399 -23.82 -16.39 -3.23
N ALA A 400 -22.52 -16.56 -2.95
CA ALA A 400 -22.09 -17.60 -2.03
C ALA A 400 -22.59 -17.20 -0.64
N GLN A 401 -23.81 -17.60 -0.34
CA GLN A 401 -24.32 -17.64 1.01
C GLN A 401 -23.22 -18.18 1.93
N PRO A 402 -23.05 -17.64 3.14
CA PRO A 402 -22.14 -18.21 4.12
C PRO A 402 -22.39 -19.72 4.07
N ARG A 403 -21.34 -20.50 3.83
CA ARG A 403 -21.45 -21.95 3.80
C ARG A 403 -21.94 -22.32 5.18
N THR A 404 -23.26 -22.43 5.33
CA THR A 404 -23.85 -22.92 6.54
C THR A 404 -23.15 -24.25 6.82
N HIS A 405 -22.73 -24.49 8.05
CA HIS A 405 -22.10 -25.73 8.52
C HIS A 405 -23.08 -26.90 8.38
N GLN A 406 -23.55 -27.13 7.16
CA GLN A 406 -24.55 -28.17 6.87
C GLN A 406 -23.80 -29.47 6.64
N ILE A 407 -24.06 -30.39 7.55
CA ILE A 407 -23.57 -31.76 7.46
C ILE A 407 -24.72 -32.61 6.90
N PHE A 408 -24.42 -33.42 5.91
CA PHE A 408 -25.37 -34.31 5.26
C PHE A 408 -24.99 -35.76 5.53
N ASP A 409 -25.98 -36.64 5.65
CA ASP A 409 -25.76 -38.07 5.62
C ASP A 409 -25.39 -38.53 4.18
N LEU A 410 -25.05 -39.81 4.04
CA LEU A 410 -24.71 -40.38 2.73
C LEU A 410 -25.88 -40.42 1.74
N GLN A 411 -27.10 -40.22 2.22
CA GLN A 411 -28.33 -40.14 1.44
C GLN A 411 -28.66 -38.69 1.04
N GLY A 412 -27.83 -37.73 1.43
CA GLY A 412 -28.01 -36.33 1.08
C GLY A 412 -28.98 -35.56 1.98
N ARG A 413 -29.40 -36.13 3.12
CA ARG A 413 -30.28 -35.47 4.07
C ARG A 413 -29.44 -34.61 5.00
N GLN A 414 -29.83 -33.35 5.19
CA GLN A 414 -29.18 -32.43 6.12
C GLN A 414 -29.41 -32.87 7.59
N LEU A 415 -28.33 -32.95 8.35
CA LEU A 415 -28.39 -33.23 9.77
C LEU A 415 -28.70 -31.95 10.55
N GLN A 416 -29.60 -32.03 11.47
CA GLN A 416 -29.90 -30.99 12.45
C GLN A 416 -29.20 -31.37 13.79
N GLY A 417 -28.06 -30.72 14.06
CA GLY A 417 -27.29 -30.93 15.27
C GLY A 417 -25.93 -31.60 15.06
N LYS A 418 -25.24 -31.87 16.18
CA LYS A 418 -23.90 -32.48 16.14
C LYS A 418 -24.01 -33.92 15.66
N PRO A 419 -23.26 -34.32 14.60
CA PRO A 419 -23.35 -35.68 14.06
C PRO A 419 -22.79 -36.69 15.06
N GLU A 420 -23.46 -37.84 15.13
CA GLU A 420 -22.95 -39.00 15.86
C GLU A 420 -21.79 -39.65 15.10
N ARG A 421 -21.13 -40.64 15.71
CA ARG A 421 -20.05 -41.41 15.08
C ARG A 421 -20.51 -42.00 13.74
N GLY A 422 -19.84 -41.65 12.66
CA GLY A 422 -20.23 -42.10 11.32
C GLY A 422 -19.52 -41.39 10.18
N LEU A 423 -19.93 -41.69 8.94
CA LEU A 423 -19.44 -41.07 7.70
C LEU A 423 -20.51 -40.09 7.19
N TYR A 424 -20.10 -38.87 6.94
CA TYR A 424 -20.95 -37.75 6.55
C TYR A 424 -20.39 -37.00 5.39
N ILE A 425 -21.16 -36.09 4.79
CA ILE A 425 -20.75 -35.14 3.78
C ILE A 425 -20.81 -33.73 4.40
N HIS A 426 -19.68 -33.05 4.42
CA HIS A 426 -19.57 -31.66 4.84
C HIS A 426 -18.85 -30.86 3.75
N ASN A 427 -19.44 -29.79 3.28
CA ASN A 427 -18.90 -28.96 2.19
C ASN A 427 -18.49 -29.79 0.95
N GLY A 428 -19.29 -30.81 0.59
CA GLY A 428 -19.02 -31.67 -0.56
C GLY A 428 -17.94 -32.75 -0.35
N LYS A 429 -17.28 -32.79 0.80
CA LYS A 429 -16.25 -33.78 1.16
C LYS A 429 -16.80 -34.82 2.16
N LYS A 430 -16.35 -36.08 2.04
CA LYS A 430 -16.65 -37.13 3.01
C LYS A 430 -15.82 -36.91 4.26
N ILE A 431 -16.47 -36.85 5.43
CA ILE A 431 -15.82 -36.74 6.75
C ILE A 431 -16.19 -37.94 7.62
N ILE A 432 -15.26 -38.35 8.48
CA ILE A 432 -15.49 -39.40 9.48
C ILE A 432 -15.55 -38.72 10.85
N VAL A 433 -16.71 -38.81 11.52
CA VAL A 433 -16.85 -38.43 12.92
C VAL A 433 -16.56 -39.69 13.77
N ARG A 434 -15.54 -39.62 14.63
CA ARG A 434 -15.07 -40.72 15.50
C ARG A 434 -15.63 -40.61 16.91
#